data_b9171c872c2672f07feee984a2eea7a0
#
_entry.id   b9171c872c2672f07feee984a2eea7a0
#
_cell.length_a   1.000
_cell.length_b   1.000
_cell.length_c   1.000
_cell.angle_alpha   90.00
_cell.angle_beta   90.00
_cell.angle_gamma   90.00
#
_symmetry.space_group_name_H-M   'P 1'
#
loop_
_entity.id
_entity.type
_entity.pdbx_description
1 polymer ?
#
loop_
_entity_poly.entity_id
_entity_poly.type
_entity_poly.pdbx_seq_one_letter_code
_entity_poly.pdbx_strand_id
1 'polypeptide(L)'
;MGIWKKIKKQDLVKLERHAANHEPYCHLNVIDLWAYKITENYWFELGDTIIYKLNDYSAGHLYITLQGDKDVKPAITKLASSLTAKNTITLKCVPELAKKNIEKWQAIKSIKEDKDNHDYIFDVDKVITFSSKIQKNKSKKIRQLLNKHPNIRDEVIDLTDQKNRIKIYAIFKNWILQTGAKDWKREYNALKRAIKMPDSNLICIGFFDDKKMIGYTINRPEKNGYYQAYFGKSDRTYNSLSLYQEYVTAKFMKQTFGCKYMNLQPDSGISGLRQYKNSLGPSKKLLKYIVEIDVSKLS
;
A
#
# COMPACT_ATOMS: atom_id res chain seq x y z
N MET A 1 4.00 8.53 32.07
CA MET A 1 3.11 8.62 30.88
C MET A 1 3.80 7.95 29.72
N GLY A 2 3.13 7.06 28.99
CA GLY A 2 3.73 6.36 27.85
C GLY A 2 4.01 7.32 26.69
N ILE A 3 5.08 7.07 25.93
CA ILE A 3 5.49 7.89 24.77
C ILE A 3 4.49 7.79 23.60
N TRP A 4 3.65 6.77 23.56
CA TRP A 4 2.76 6.43 22.47
C TRP A 4 1.52 7.32 22.41
N LYS A 5 1.28 7.92 21.25
CA LYS A 5 0.05 8.65 20.92
C LYS A 5 -0.78 7.79 19.95
N LYS A 6 -2.08 7.68 20.21
CA LYS A 6 -3.02 7.05 19.27
C LYS A 6 -3.15 7.93 18.02
N ILE A 7 -3.13 7.34 16.83
CA ILE A 7 -3.36 8.08 15.58
C ILE A 7 -4.82 8.55 15.55
N LYS A 8 -5.01 9.87 15.55
CA LYS A 8 -6.29 10.55 15.44
C LYS A 8 -6.37 11.29 14.10
N LYS A 9 -7.59 11.66 13.69
CA LYS A 9 -7.81 12.41 12.43
C LYS A 9 -6.93 13.67 12.34
N GLN A 10 -6.81 14.42 13.41
CA GLN A 10 -5.99 15.64 13.48
C GLN A 10 -4.49 15.40 13.24
N ASP A 11 -3.99 14.20 13.49
CA ASP A 11 -2.58 13.85 13.31
C ASP A 11 -2.25 13.59 11.83
N LEU A 12 -3.25 13.24 11.01
CA LEU A 12 -3.04 12.77 9.64
C LEU A 12 -2.34 13.81 8.76
N VAL A 13 -2.66 15.10 8.92
CA VAL A 13 -2.00 16.18 8.16
C VAL A 13 -0.51 16.24 8.46
N LYS A 14 -0.14 16.08 9.73
CA LYS A 14 1.27 16.07 10.15
C LYS A 14 1.99 14.83 9.60
N LEU A 15 1.38 13.66 9.76
CA LEU A 15 1.93 12.38 9.29
C LEU A 15 2.08 12.37 7.77
N GLU A 16 1.14 12.96 7.04
CA GLU A 16 1.22 13.12 5.58
C GLU A 16 2.37 14.02 5.14
N ARG A 17 2.57 15.17 5.82
CA ARG A 17 3.71 16.06 5.54
C ARG A 17 5.03 15.34 5.77
N HIS A 18 5.13 14.57 6.84
CA HIS A 18 6.32 13.78 7.13
C HIS A 18 6.55 12.72 6.05
N ALA A 19 5.53 11.91 5.74
CA ALA A 19 5.62 10.85 4.73
C ALA A 19 6.01 11.39 3.35
N ALA A 20 5.57 12.60 3.01
CA ALA A 20 5.85 13.25 1.74
C ALA A 20 7.33 13.62 1.50
N ASN A 21 8.17 13.59 2.53
CA ASN A 21 9.61 13.84 2.43
C ASN A 21 10.42 12.56 2.19
N HIS A 22 9.74 11.39 2.18
CA HIS A 22 10.36 10.08 2.07
C HIS A 22 9.83 9.31 0.85
N GLU A 23 10.47 8.17 0.52
CA GLU A 23 9.95 7.25 -0.48
C GLU A 23 8.54 6.76 -0.07
N PRO A 24 7.60 6.61 -1.03
CA PRO A 24 6.19 6.34 -0.75
C PRO A 24 5.93 4.87 -0.37
N TYR A 25 6.49 4.43 0.74
CA TYR A 25 6.18 3.10 1.30
C TYR A 25 4.71 3.00 1.67
N CYS A 26 4.02 1.96 1.19
CA CYS A 26 2.58 1.84 1.32
C CYS A 26 2.08 1.92 2.78
N HIS A 27 2.70 1.19 3.69
CA HIS A 27 2.27 1.08 5.09
C HIS A 27 2.53 2.36 5.94
N LEU A 28 3.25 3.36 5.39
CA LEU A 28 3.58 4.63 6.05
C LEU A 28 2.80 5.82 5.50
N ASN A 29 1.91 5.61 4.53
CA ASN A 29 1.03 6.66 4.04
C ASN A 29 -0.24 6.80 4.92
N VAL A 30 -0.86 7.98 4.86
CA VAL A 30 -1.98 8.32 5.75
C VAL A 30 -3.22 7.47 5.53
N ILE A 31 -3.44 6.97 4.30
CA ILE A 31 -4.60 6.11 4.01
C ILE A 31 -4.43 4.78 4.74
N ASP A 32 -3.25 4.15 4.64
CA ASP A 32 -2.99 2.87 5.30
C ASP A 32 -2.93 3.04 6.82
N LEU A 33 -2.27 4.09 7.33
CA LEU A 33 -2.24 4.41 8.76
C LEU A 33 -3.64 4.58 9.37
N TRP A 34 -4.59 5.13 8.60
CA TRP A 34 -5.97 5.33 9.03
C TRP A 34 -6.86 4.11 8.80
N ALA A 35 -6.76 3.49 7.63
CA ALA A 35 -7.70 2.47 7.17
C ALA A 35 -7.37 1.07 7.69
N TYR A 36 -6.07 0.68 7.67
CA TYR A 36 -5.66 -0.66 8.08
C TYR A 36 -5.38 -0.72 9.58
N LYS A 37 -6.45 -0.90 10.35
CA LYS A 37 -6.37 -1.12 11.80
C LYS A 37 -7.40 -2.18 12.25
N ILE A 38 -6.97 -3.09 13.09
CA ILE A 38 -7.81 -4.05 13.81
C ILE A 38 -8.13 -3.48 15.18
N THR A 39 -7.09 -3.02 15.86
CA THR A 39 -7.11 -2.16 17.03
C THR A 39 -6.63 -0.77 16.64
N GLU A 40 -6.21 0.07 17.57
CA GLU A 40 -5.69 1.38 17.22
C GLU A 40 -4.23 1.30 16.77
N ASN A 41 -3.86 2.18 15.84
CA ASN A 41 -2.49 2.46 15.47
C ASN A 41 -1.93 3.58 16.36
N TYR A 42 -0.64 3.51 16.66
CA TYR A 42 0.03 4.48 17.55
C TYR A 42 1.30 5.00 16.89
N TRP A 43 1.74 6.17 17.34
CA TRP A 43 2.95 6.79 16.89
C TRP A 43 3.60 7.63 17.99
N PHE A 44 4.87 7.93 17.85
CA PHE A 44 5.57 9.02 18.51
C PHE A 44 6.69 9.52 17.61
N GLU A 45 7.17 10.74 17.86
CA GLU A 45 8.26 11.33 17.10
C GLU A 45 9.42 11.71 18.00
N LEU A 46 10.60 11.70 17.41
CA LEU A 46 11.81 12.29 17.97
C LEU A 46 12.64 12.85 16.81
N GLY A 47 12.80 14.17 16.80
CA GLY A 47 13.46 14.86 15.69
C GLY A 47 12.78 14.59 14.36
N ASP A 48 13.56 14.10 13.39
CA ASP A 48 13.09 13.75 12.05
C ASP A 48 12.51 12.32 11.94
N THR A 49 12.54 11.54 13.02
CA THR A 49 12.08 10.15 12.98
C THR A 49 10.74 9.98 13.69
N ILE A 50 9.80 9.34 13.00
CA ILE A 50 8.55 8.86 13.58
C ILE A 50 8.62 7.35 13.73
N ILE A 51 8.31 6.85 14.93
CA ILE A 51 8.12 5.43 15.20
C ILE A 51 6.63 5.14 15.28
N TYR A 52 6.21 4.09 14.59
CA TYR A 52 4.83 3.64 14.52
C TYR A 52 4.68 2.26 15.18
N LYS A 53 3.52 2.05 15.81
CA LYS A 53 3.05 0.75 16.24
C LYS A 53 1.75 0.46 15.50
N LEU A 54 1.83 -0.41 14.49
CA LEU A 54 0.80 -0.63 13.49
C LEU A 54 0.24 -2.04 13.59
N ASN A 55 -0.98 -2.22 13.10
CA ASN A 55 -1.58 -3.54 12.95
C ASN A 55 -0.98 -4.26 11.74
N ASP A 56 -0.50 -5.48 11.95
CA ASP A 56 -0.14 -6.38 10.86
C ASP A 56 -1.42 -6.81 10.13
N TYR A 57 -1.49 -6.45 8.86
CA TYR A 57 -2.66 -6.71 8.02
C TYR A 57 -2.95 -8.22 7.87
N SER A 58 -1.91 -9.03 7.73
CA SER A 58 -2.04 -10.47 7.51
C SER A 58 -2.18 -11.24 8.82
N ALA A 59 -1.32 -10.96 9.81
CA ALA A 59 -1.25 -11.72 11.05
C ALA A 59 -2.13 -11.18 12.18
N GLY A 60 -2.57 -9.92 12.09
CA GLY A 60 -3.52 -9.33 13.05
C GLY A 60 -2.94 -8.88 14.38
N HIS A 61 -1.64 -9.01 14.60
CA HIS A 61 -0.94 -8.47 15.77
C HIS A 61 -0.28 -7.12 15.47
N LEU A 62 0.16 -6.43 16.53
CA LEU A 62 0.86 -5.17 16.39
C LEU A 62 2.35 -5.41 16.09
N TYR A 63 2.91 -4.61 15.17
CA TYR A 63 4.33 -4.55 14.92
C TYR A 63 4.83 -3.11 15.03
N ILE A 64 6.14 -2.94 15.17
CA ILE A 64 6.80 -1.64 15.26
C ILE A 64 7.57 -1.42 13.97
N THR A 65 7.44 -0.21 13.42
CA THR A 65 8.20 0.28 12.27
C THR A 65 8.58 1.73 12.48
N LEU A 66 9.35 2.29 11.55
CA LEU A 66 9.75 3.69 11.62
C LEU A 66 9.84 4.33 10.23
N GLN A 67 9.81 5.66 10.23
CA GLN A 67 10.07 6.50 9.06
C GLN A 67 10.91 7.69 9.50
N GLY A 68 12.03 7.92 8.84
CA GLY A 68 12.96 9.01 9.13
C GLY A 68 14.35 8.67 8.62
N ASP A 69 15.13 9.73 8.36
CA ASP A 69 16.50 9.63 7.83
C ASP A 69 17.52 10.05 8.89
N LYS A 70 17.12 10.96 9.76
CA LYS A 70 17.93 11.45 10.89
C LYS A 70 17.33 10.94 12.19
N ASP A 71 18.03 11.09 13.29
CA ASP A 71 17.57 10.75 14.64
C ASP A 71 17.03 9.31 14.83
N VAL A 72 17.35 8.39 13.91
CA VAL A 72 16.86 6.99 13.95
C VAL A 72 17.36 6.27 15.19
N LYS A 73 18.67 6.37 15.51
CA LYS A 73 19.25 5.76 16.72
C LYS A 73 18.67 6.35 18.01
N PRO A 74 18.63 7.68 18.20
CA PRO A 74 17.99 8.29 19.38
C PRO A 74 16.52 7.91 19.53
N ALA A 75 15.74 7.82 18.42
CA ALA A 75 14.34 7.41 18.46
C ALA A 75 14.18 5.95 18.91
N ILE A 76 15.06 5.05 18.45
CA ILE A 76 15.07 3.64 18.88
C ILE A 76 15.48 3.53 20.35
N THR A 77 16.47 4.30 20.82
CA THR A 77 16.87 4.32 22.23
C THR A 77 15.70 4.79 23.11
N LYS A 78 14.98 5.83 22.70
CA LYS A 78 13.78 6.28 23.39
C LYS A 78 12.65 5.24 23.37
N LEU A 79 12.49 4.51 22.26
CA LEU A 79 11.57 3.37 22.19
C LEU A 79 11.93 2.33 23.24
N ALA A 80 13.20 1.92 23.31
CA ALA A 80 13.68 0.91 24.25
C ALA A 80 13.39 1.27 25.69
N SER A 81 13.66 2.51 26.10
CA SER A 81 13.39 3.00 27.47
C SER A 81 11.90 3.00 27.82
N SER A 82 11.01 2.91 26.84
CA SER A 82 9.55 2.81 27.05
C SER A 82 9.02 1.39 27.12
N LEU A 83 9.84 0.40 26.78
CA LEU A 83 9.46 -1.00 26.77
C LEU A 83 10.02 -1.68 28.02
N THR A 84 9.16 -2.04 28.95
CA THR A 84 9.57 -2.79 30.15
C THR A 84 10.08 -4.19 29.77
N ALA A 85 11.26 -4.56 30.29
CA ALA A 85 11.81 -5.93 30.35
C ALA A 85 12.01 -6.67 29.00
N LYS A 86 12.31 -5.99 27.89
CA LYS A 86 12.68 -6.67 26.65
C LYS A 86 14.17 -6.54 26.38
N ASN A 87 14.86 -7.68 26.23
CA ASN A 87 16.27 -7.72 25.80
C ASN A 87 16.44 -7.47 24.29
N THR A 88 15.39 -7.63 23.51
CA THR A 88 15.41 -7.46 22.05
C THR A 88 14.19 -6.72 21.56
N ILE A 89 14.39 -5.73 20.70
CA ILE A 89 13.34 -5.03 19.95
C ILE A 89 13.37 -5.53 18.51
N THR A 90 12.22 -5.92 17.99
CA THR A 90 12.06 -6.26 16.57
C THR A 90 11.28 -5.16 15.86
N LEU A 91 11.90 -4.53 14.86
CA LEU A 91 11.27 -3.63 13.92
C LEU A 91 10.96 -4.38 12.63
N LYS A 92 9.77 -4.20 12.06
CA LYS A 92 9.35 -4.79 10.77
C LYS A 92 9.12 -3.70 9.73
N CYS A 93 9.17 -4.08 8.46
CA CYS A 93 8.95 -3.16 7.34
C CYS A 93 9.84 -1.90 7.39
N VAL A 94 11.04 -1.99 7.95
CA VAL A 94 11.98 -0.87 8.07
C VAL A 94 12.40 -0.41 6.66
N PRO A 95 12.21 0.87 6.29
CA PRO A 95 12.64 1.42 5.01
C PRO A 95 14.15 1.28 4.79
N GLU A 96 14.57 1.14 3.53
CA GLU A 96 15.98 0.92 3.17
C GLU A 96 16.91 2.03 3.70
N LEU A 97 16.49 3.30 3.60
CA LEU A 97 17.32 4.42 4.05
C LEU A 97 17.50 4.40 5.57
N ALA A 98 16.43 4.17 6.32
CA ALA A 98 16.51 4.02 7.77
C ALA A 98 17.42 2.82 8.17
N LYS A 99 17.31 1.71 7.45
CA LYS A 99 18.19 0.54 7.64
C LYS A 99 19.65 0.92 7.42
N LYS A 100 20.01 1.66 6.36
CA LYS A 100 21.37 2.10 6.07
C LYS A 100 21.96 2.95 7.20
N ASN A 101 21.14 3.76 7.87
CA ASN A 101 21.58 4.63 8.97
C ASN A 101 21.91 3.89 10.26
N ILE A 102 21.44 2.64 10.40
CA ILE A 102 21.64 1.84 11.62
C ILE A 102 22.42 0.55 11.40
N GLU A 103 22.69 0.10 10.18
CA GLU A 103 23.27 -1.21 9.89
C GLU A 103 24.64 -1.45 10.52
N LYS A 104 25.41 -0.39 10.77
CA LYS A 104 26.71 -0.44 11.43
C LYS A 104 26.67 -0.15 12.94
N TRP A 105 25.47 -0.02 13.51
CA TRP A 105 25.31 0.26 14.94
C TRP A 105 25.53 -1.02 15.75
N GLN A 106 26.35 -0.94 16.80
CA GLN A 106 26.71 -2.10 17.65
C GLN A 106 25.50 -2.79 18.30
N ALA A 107 24.39 -2.06 18.48
CA ALA A 107 23.15 -2.61 19.02
C ALA A 107 22.37 -3.48 18.01
N ILE A 108 22.76 -3.53 16.74
CA ILE A 108 22.09 -4.37 15.75
C ILE A 108 22.48 -5.84 15.97
N LYS A 109 21.49 -6.66 16.25
CA LYS A 109 21.63 -8.12 16.41
C LYS A 109 21.48 -8.84 15.07
N SER A 110 20.49 -8.47 14.27
CA SER A 110 20.29 -9.02 12.93
C SER A 110 19.53 -8.06 12.02
N ILE A 111 19.78 -8.15 10.71
CA ILE A 111 19.01 -7.49 9.66
C ILE A 111 18.67 -8.54 8.62
N LYS A 112 17.38 -8.68 8.31
CA LYS A 112 16.87 -9.60 7.29
C LYS A 112 15.97 -8.83 6.32
N GLU A 113 16.03 -9.18 5.04
CA GLU A 113 15.15 -8.64 4.03
C GLU A 113 13.71 -9.16 4.24
N ASP A 114 12.75 -8.23 4.29
CA ASP A 114 11.33 -8.54 4.46
C ASP A 114 10.65 -8.67 3.09
N LYS A 115 11.01 -9.74 2.37
CA LYS A 115 10.68 -9.95 0.94
C LYS A 115 9.18 -9.93 0.65
N ASP A 116 8.36 -10.38 1.58
CA ASP A 116 6.91 -10.46 1.44
C ASP A 116 6.24 -9.08 1.51
N ASN A 117 6.94 -8.11 2.08
CA ASN A 117 6.44 -6.76 2.30
C ASN A 117 7.03 -5.68 1.39
N HIS A 118 7.90 -6.02 0.43
CA HIS A 118 8.42 -5.05 -0.54
C HIS A 118 7.32 -4.47 -1.42
N ASP A 119 7.32 -3.14 -1.61
CA ASP A 119 6.40 -2.52 -2.55
C ASP A 119 6.91 -2.68 -3.99
N TYR A 120 6.00 -3.04 -4.88
CA TYR A 120 6.27 -3.18 -6.31
C TYR A 120 6.03 -1.85 -7.01
N ILE A 121 7.07 -1.31 -7.62
CA ILE A 121 7.02 -0.04 -8.35
C ILE A 121 7.08 -0.30 -9.85
N PHE A 122 6.16 0.30 -10.58
CA PHE A 122 6.06 0.20 -12.02
C PHE A 122 6.24 1.57 -12.66
N ASP A 123 6.94 1.59 -13.77
CA ASP A 123 7.01 2.74 -14.65
C ASP A 123 5.68 2.85 -15.42
N VAL A 124 4.99 3.98 -15.26
CA VAL A 124 3.66 4.21 -15.84
C VAL A 124 3.71 4.15 -17.35
N ASP A 125 4.75 4.69 -17.98
CA ASP A 125 4.90 4.67 -19.45
C ASP A 125 5.03 3.24 -19.97
N LYS A 126 5.79 2.40 -19.28
CA LYS A 126 5.91 0.98 -19.64
C LYS A 126 4.58 0.25 -19.53
N VAL A 127 3.78 0.55 -18.49
CA VAL A 127 2.44 -0.04 -18.31
C VAL A 127 1.49 0.37 -19.43
N ILE A 128 1.52 1.64 -19.87
CA ILE A 128 0.64 2.18 -20.89
C ILE A 128 1.05 1.72 -22.30
N THR A 129 2.36 1.71 -22.59
CA THR A 129 2.86 1.42 -23.95
C THR A 129 3.09 -0.07 -24.20
N PHE A 130 3.07 -0.90 -23.15
CA PHE A 130 3.45 -2.32 -23.22
C PHE A 130 4.84 -2.54 -23.86
N SER A 131 5.76 -1.60 -23.63
CA SER A 131 7.04 -1.52 -24.33
C SER A 131 8.04 -2.62 -23.93
N SER A 132 7.84 -3.30 -22.80
CA SER A 132 8.72 -4.38 -22.40
C SER A 132 8.36 -5.70 -23.09
N LYS A 133 9.37 -6.57 -23.30
CA LYS A 133 9.18 -7.93 -23.88
C LYS A 133 8.15 -8.76 -23.11
N ILE A 134 8.09 -8.59 -21.77
CA ILE A 134 7.13 -9.26 -20.88
C ILE A 134 5.71 -8.73 -21.12
N GLN A 135 5.55 -7.50 -21.59
CA GLN A 135 4.25 -6.82 -21.69
C GLN A 135 3.60 -6.94 -23.08
N LYS A 136 4.32 -7.36 -24.12
CA LYS A 136 3.75 -7.48 -25.50
C LYS A 136 2.49 -8.32 -25.59
N ASN A 137 2.41 -9.42 -24.82
CA ASN A 137 1.23 -10.28 -24.80
C ASN A 137 0.01 -9.66 -24.07
N LYS A 138 0.20 -8.59 -23.29
CA LYS A 138 -0.86 -7.97 -22.50
C LYS A 138 -1.79 -7.12 -23.31
N SER A 139 -1.25 -6.38 -24.29
CA SER A 139 -2.07 -5.60 -25.23
C SER A 139 -3.01 -6.53 -26.02
N LYS A 140 -2.54 -7.71 -26.42
CA LYS A 140 -3.37 -8.74 -27.07
C LYS A 140 -4.51 -9.21 -26.15
N LYS A 141 -4.20 -9.46 -24.86
CA LYS A 141 -5.20 -9.90 -23.88
C LYS A 141 -6.27 -8.83 -23.62
N ILE A 142 -5.87 -7.57 -23.51
CA ILE A 142 -6.80 -6.43 -23.36
C ILE A 142 -7.69 -6.34 -24.61
N ARG A 143 -7.11 -6.43 -25.81
CA ARG A 143 -7.88 -6.40 -27.06
C ARG A 143 -8.89 -7.55 -27.14
N GLN A 144 -8.49 -8.77 -26.72
CA GLN A 144 -9.39 -9.91 -26.66
C GLN A 144 -10.56 -9.68 -25.68
N LEU A 145 -10.28 -9.08 -24.51
CA LEU A 145 -11.34 -8.70 -23.56
C LEU A 145 -12.31 -7.71 -24.21
N LEU A 146 -11.83 -6.63 -24.79
CA LEU A 146 -12.68 -5.58 -25.39
C LEU A 146 -13.46 -6.07 -26.63
N ASN A 147 -12.86 -6.95 -27.43
CA ASN A 147 -13.58 -7.57 -28.57
C ASN A 147 -14.70 -8.49 -28.08
N LYS A 148 -14.50 -9.23 -26.98
CA LYS A 148 -15.53 -10.10 -26.41
C LYS A 148 -16.62 -9.32 -25.68
N HIS A 149 -16.30 -8.17 -25.13
CA HIS A 149 -17.17 -7.31 -24.32
C HIS A 149 -17.06 -5.87 -24.81
N PRO A 150 -17.66 -5.54 -25.97
CA PRO A 150 -17.47 -4.25 -26.64
C PRO A 150 -18.08 -3.06 -25.87
N ASN A 151 -18.99 -3.34 -24.92
CA ASN A 151 -19.64 -2.31 -24.09
C ASN A 151 -18.89 -1.99 -22.81
N ILE A 152 -17.67 -2.55 -22.63
CA ILE A 152 -16.84 -2.19 -21.48
C ILE A 152 -16.40 -0.72 -21.58
N ARG A 153 -16.69 0.03 -20.53
CA ARG A 153 -16.28 1.42 -20.33
C ARG A 153 -15.76 1.67 -18.95
N ASP A 154 -15.00 2.73 -18.78
CA ASP A 154 -14.51 3.21 -17.50
C ASP A 154 -15.03 4.62 -17.22
N GLU A 155 -15.22 4.93 -15.95
CA GLU A 155 -15.60 6.27 -15.50
C GLU A 155 -15.06 6.55 -14.09
N VAL A 156 -14.76 7.83 -13.82
CA VAL A 156 -14.43 8.28 -12.47
C VAL A 156 -15.70 8.28 -11.62
N ILE A 157 -15.62 7.66 -10.45
CA ILE A 157 -16.76 7.46 -9.55
C ILE A 157 -16.64 8.37 -8.34
N ASP A 158 -17.68 9.10 -8.05
CA ASP A 158 -17.80 9.85 -6.81
C ASP A 158 -17.97 8.88 -5.61
N LEU A 159 -16.95 8.85 -4.73
CA LEU A 159 -16.96 8.04 -3.51
C LEU A 159 -17.85 8.62 -2.40
N THR A 160 -18.33 9.86 -2.53
CA THR A 160 -19.28 10.47 -1.57
C THR A 160 -20.69 9.96 -1.81
N ASP A 161 -21.03 9.55 -3.04
CA ASP A 161 -22.32 8.95 -3.37
C ASP A 161 -22.48 7.55 -2.76
N GLN A 162 -23.50 7.38 -1.95
CA GLN A 162 -23.81 6.10 -1.32
C GLN A 162 -24.13 4.99 -2.33
N LYS A 163 -24.78 5.30 -3.45
CA LYS A 163 -25.10 4.32 -4.50
C LYS A 163 -23.84 3.73 -5.11
N ASN A 164 -22.83 4.57 -5.34
CA ASN A 164 -21.55 4.13 -5.85
C ASN A 164 -20.80 3.25 -4.85
N ARG A 165 -20.79 3.63 -3.57
CA ARG A 165 -20.20 2.79 -2.50
C ARG A 165 -20.85 1.41 -2.42
N ILE A 166 -22.19 1.33 -2.59
CA ILE A 166 -22.91 0.05 -2.60
C ILE A 166 -22.42 -0.83 -3.76
N LYS A 167 -22.24 -0.27 -4.97
CA LYS A 167 -21.72 -1.01 -6.13
C LYS A 167 -20.30 -1.53 -5.87
N ILE A 168 -19.40 -0.70 -5.32
CA ILE A 168 -18.04 -1.07 -4.96
C ILE A 168 -18.06 -2.24 -3.96
N TYR A 169 -18.89 -2.17 -2.93
CA TYR A 169 -19.00 -3.24 -1.93
C TYR A 169 -19.58 -4.54 -2.53
N ALA A 170 -20.49 -4.43 -3.50
CA ALA A 170 -21.03 -5.59 -4.21
C ALA A 170 -19.95 -6.30 -5.04
N ILE A 171 -19.11 -5.54 -5.78
CA ILE A 171 -17.97 -6.12 -6.50
C ILE A 171 -16.99 -6.80 -5.53
N PHE A 172 -16.68 -6.18 -4.39
CA PHE A 172 -15.80 -6.80 -3.39
C PHE A 172 -16.38 -8.13 -2.89
N LYS A 173 -17.67 -8.19 -2.56
CA LYS A 173 -18.35 -9.41 -2.11
C LYS A 173 -18.38 -10.49 -3.20
N ASN A 174 -18.67 -10.12 -4.45
CA ASN A 174 -18.62 -11.03 -5.58
C ASN A 174 -17.22 -11.65 -5.76
N TRP A 175 -16.19 -10.81 -5.66
CA TRP A 175 -14.80 -11.28 -5.72
C TRP A 175 -14.48 -12.30 -4.60
N ILE A 176 -14.98 -12.10 -3.37
CA ILE A 176 -14.82 -13.08 -2.28
C ILE A 176 -15.42 -14.42 -2.66
N LEU A 177 -16.65 -14.41 -3.17
CA LEU A 177 -17.35 -15.63 -3.57
C LEU A 177 -16.60 -16.38 -4.68
N GLN A 178 -16.03 -15.65 -5.64
CA GLN A 178 -15.29 -16.22 -6.77
C GLN A 178 -13.90 -16.72 -6.40
N THR A 179 -13.27 -16.20 -5.33
CA THR A 179 -11.89 -16.55 -4.97
C THR A 179 -11.77 -17.41 -3.73
N GLY A 180 -12.81 -17.49 -2.90
CA GLY A 180 -12.74 -18.17 -1.61
C GLY A 180 -11.77 -17.50 -0.61
N ALA A 181 -11.48 -16.20 -0.77
CA ALA A 181 -10.54 -15.49 0.08
C ALA A 181 -10.94 -15.58 1.56
N LYS A 182 -10.03 -16.05 2.42
CA LYS A 182 -10.33 -16.32 3.85
C LYS A 182 -10.26 -15.06 4.72
N ASP A 183 -9.23 -14.21 4.55
CA ASP A 183 -8.96 -13.04 5.41
C ASP A 183 -9.53 -11.71 4.89
N TRP A 184 -10.55 -11.78 4.04
CA TRP A 184 -11.15 -10.62 3.37
C TRP A 184 -11.73 -9.55 4.31
N LYS A 185 -12.13 -9.91 5.53
CA LYS A 185 -12.81 -9.00 6.48
C LYS A 185 -11.95 -7.78 6.82
N ARG A 186 -10.65 -7.97 6.94
CA ARG A 186 -9.70 -6.89 7.27
C ARG A 186 -9.63 -5.88 6.13
N GLU A 187 -9.42 -6.37 4.90
CA GLU A 187 -9.37 -5.52 3.71
C GLU A 187 -10.71 -4.82 3.45
N TYR A 188 -11.83 -5.53 3.62
CA TYR A 188 -13.16 -4.94 3.46
C TYR A 188 -13.44 -3.81 4.47
N ASN A 189 -12.99 -3.98 5.72
CA ASN A 189 -13.12 -2.94 6.73
C ASN A 189 -12.17 -1.76 6.46
N ALA A 190 -10.96 -2.02 5.96
CA ALA A 190 -10.04 -0.98 5.53
C ALA A 190 -10.63 -0.18 4.36
N LEU A 191 -11.16 -0.84 3.34
CA LEU A 191 -11.87 -0.20 2.22
C LEU A 191 -12.99 0.73 2.71
N LYS A 192 -13.85 0.26 3.63
CA LYS A 192 -14.94 1.07 4.18
C LYS A 192 -14.45 2.30 4.95
N ARG A 193 -13.33 2.19 5.67
CA ARG A 193 -12.73 3.32 6.39
C ARG A 193 -12.05 4.31 5.44
N ALA A 194 -11.33 3.81 4.44
CA ALA A 194 -10.66 4.65 3.46
C ALA A 194 -11.66 5.49 2.65
N ILE A 195 -12.72 4.89 2.13
CA ILE A 195 -13.77 5.59 1.36
C ILE A 195 -14.46 6.68 2.19
N LYS A 196 -14.57 6.49 3.51
CA LYS A 196 -15.19 7.46 4.41
C LYS A 196 -14.21 8.49 4.99
N MET A 197 -12.94 8.38 4.65
CA MET A 197 -11.93 9.32 5.11
C MET A 197 -12.12 10.66 4.39
N PRO A 198 -12.42 11.75 5.12
CA PRO A 198 -12.56 13.07 4.51
C PRO A 198 -11.19 13.53 3.98
N ASP A 199 -11.23 14.36 2.94
CA ASP A 199 -10.04 14.96 2.32
C ASP A 199 -8.97 13.93 1.91
N SER A 200 -9.41 12.70 1.61
CA SER A 200 -8.49 11.60 1.29
C SER A 200 -7.84 11.72 -0.09
N ASN A 201 -8.40 12.56 -0.98
CA ASN A 201 -7.99 12.69 -2.39
C ASN A 201 -7.95 11.34 -3.13
N LEU A 202 -8.80 10.40 -2.71
CA LEU A 202 -8.92 9.10 -3.37
C LEU A 202 -9.67 9.23 -4.69
N ILE A 203 -9.09 8.68 -5.73
CA ILE A 203 -9.68 8.59 -7.07
C ILE A 203 -10.18 7.17 -7.25
N CYS A 204 -11.46 7.01 -7.52
CA CYS A 204 -12.05 5.74 -7.88
C CYS A 204 -12.37 5.69 -9.37
N ILE A 205 -11.89 4.67 -10.06
CA ILE A 205 -12.27 4.38 -11.44
C ILE A 205 -13.13 3.11 -11.41
N GLY A 206 -14.38 3.23 -11.86
CA GLY A 206 -15.30 2.12 -12.03
C GLY A 206 -15.24 1.59 -13.45
N PHE A 207 -15.39 0.30 -13.60
CA PHE A 207 -15.43 -0.40 -14.87
C PHE A 207 -16.81 -1.05 -15.04
N PHE A 208 -17.41 -0.84 -16.19
CA PHE A 208 -18.79 -1.27 -16.45
C PHE A 208 -18.86 -2.06 -17.76
N ASP A 209 -19.71 -3.05 -17.80
CA ASP A 209 -20.20 -3.65 -19.04
C ASP A 209 -21.68 -3.31 -19.14
N ASP A 210 -22.06 -2.46 -20.10
CA ASP A 210 -23.32 -1.76 -20.14
C ASP A 210 -23.57 -0.95 -18.84
N LYS A 211 -24.64 -1.32 -18.11
CA LYS A 211 -25.03 -0.69 -16.83
C LYS A 211 -24.47 -1.41 -15.60
N LYS A 212 -23.88 -2.62 -15.78
CA LYS A 212 -23.37 -3.44 -14.68
C LYS A 212 -21.94 -3.04 -14.35
N MET A 213 -21.68 -2.65 -13.11
CA MET A 213 -20.30 -2.53 -12.64
C MET A 213 -19.65 -3.91 -12.59
N ILE A 214 -18.48 -4.06 -13.20
CA ILE A 214 -17.69 -5.31 -13.27
C ILE A 214 -16.36 -5.23 -12.53
N GLY A 215 -15.96 -4.04 -12.11
CA GLY A 215 -14.75 -3.84 -11.35
C GLY A 215 -14.54 -2.40 -10.92
N TYR A 216 -13.54 -2.18 -10.07
CA TYR A 216 -13.12 -0.84 -9.66
C TYR A 216 -11.64 -0.84 -9.27
N THR A 217 -11.02 0.34 -9.31
CA THR A 217 -9.74 0.66 -8.68
C THR A 217 -9.87 1.92 -7.85
N ILE A 218 -9.20 1.98 -6.70
CA ILE A 218 -9.11 3.16 -5.84
C ILE A 218 -7.66 3.50 -5.66
N ASN A 219 -7.28 4.71 -6.04
CA ASN A 219 -5.92 5.16 -6.15
C ASN A 219 -5.80 6.58 -5.58
N ARG A 220 -4.57 7.01 -5.34
CA ARG A 220 -4.29 8.38 -4.91
C ARG A 220 -2.97 8.85 -5.53
N PRO A 221 -2.94 10.08 -6.11
CA PRO A 221 -1.68 10.70 -6.49
C PRO A 221 -0.87 11.03 -5.23
N GLU A 222 0.41 10.69 -5.25
CA GLU A 222 1.36 10.96 -4.19
C GLU A 222 2.42 11.94 -4.69
N LYS A 223 3.26 12.43 -3.76
CA LYS A 223 4.38 13.29 -4.16
C LYS A 223 5.41 12.55 -5.02
N ASN A 224 6.32 13.30 -5.62
CA ASN A 224 7.44 12.80 -6.43
C ASN A 224 7.01 12.00 -7.68
N GLY A 225 5.81 12.28 -8.20
CA GLY A 225 5.31 11.64 -9.42
C GLY A 225 4.85 10.20 -9.24
N TYR A 226 4.60 9.78 -8.01
CA TYR A 226 3.99 8.47 -7.73
C TYR A 226 2.47 8.56 -7.68
N TYR A 227 1.82 7.44 -7.90
CA TYR A 227 0.50 7.18 -7.35
C TYR A 227 0.50 5.83 -6.63
N GLN A 228 -0.34 5.74 -5.59
CA GLN A 228 -0.55 4.53 -4.81
C GLN A 228 -1.84 3.87 -5.22
N ALA A 229 -1.80 2.59 -5.57
CA ALA A 229 -2.98 1.75 -5.77
C ALA A 229 -3.38 1.11 -4.44
N TYR A 230 -4.54 1.51 -3.90
CA TYR A 230 -4.99 1.05 -2.58
C TYR A 230 -5.90 -0.16 -2.65
N PHE A 231 -6.93 -0.09 -3.46
CA PHE A 231 -7.92 -1.16 -3.57
C PHE A 231 -8.29 -1.37 -5.03
N GLY A 232 -8.39 -2.61 -5.43
CA GLY A 232 -8.87 -2.98 -6.76
C GLY A 232 -9.50 -4.37 -6.72
N LYS A 233 -10.69 -4.51 -7.27
CA LYS A 233 -11.36 -5.81 -7.46
C LYS A 233 -12.03 -5.85 -8.82
N SER A 234 -12.07 -7.05 -9.38
CA SER A 234 -12.72 -7.33 -10.66
C SER A 234 -13.59 -8.58 -10.57
N ASP A 235 -14.68 -8.58 -11.28
CA ASP A 235 -15.46 -9.79 -11.57
C ASP A 235 -14.56 -10.73 -12.39
N ARG A 236 -14.24 -11.90 -11.86
CA ARG A 236 -13.29 -12.85 -12.46
C ARG A 236 -13.82 -13.58 -13.67
N THR A 237 -15.11 -13.46 -13.97
CA THR A 237 -15.69 -13.97 -15.21
C THR A 237 -15.19 -13.20 -16.44
N TYR A 238 -14.69 -11.96 -16.24
CA TYR A 238 -14.07 -11.13 -17.26
C TYR A 238 -12.55 -11.35 -17.29
N ASN A 239 -12.10 -12.32 -18.07
CA ASN A 239 -10.66 -12.60 -18.20
C ASN A 239 -9.87 -11.37 -18.62
N SER A 240 -8.76 -11.08 -17.91
CA SER A 240 -7.88 -9.93 -18.15
C SER A 240 -8.46 -8.55 -17.76
N LEU A 241 -9.61 -8.50 -17.09
CA LEU A 241 -10.17 -7.23 -16.62
C LEU A 241 -9.21 -6.51 -15.66
N SER A 242 -8.56 -7.22 -14.72
CA SER A 242 -7.57 -6.62 -13.82
C SER A 242 -6.41 -5.97 -14.58
N LEU A 243 -5.96 -6.58 -15.67
CA LEU A 243 -4.92 -6.01 -16.52
C LEU A 243 -5.39 -4.74 -17.25
N TYR A 244 -6.64 -4.73 -17.71
CA TYR A 244 -7.26 -3.55 -18.31
C TYR A 244 -7.42 -2.43 -17.29
N GLN A 245 -7.81 -2.76 -16.06
CA GLN A 245 -7.89 -1.81 -14.94
C GLN A 245 -6.54 -1.13 -14.67
N GLU A 246 -5.44 -1.88 -14.61
CA GLU A 246 -4.09 -1.31 -14.43
C GLU A 246 -3.72 -0.36 -15.57
N TYR A 247 -4.01 -0.76 -16.81
CA TYR A 247 -3.74 0.05 -18.00
C TYR A 247 -4.50 1.39 -17.97
N VAL A 248 -5.83 1.33 -17.75
CA VAL A 248 -6.70 2.52 -17.73
C VAL A 248 -6.31 3.44 -16.57
N THR A 249 -6.11 2.86 -15.38
CA THR A 249 -5.71 3.63 -14.20
C THR A 249 -4.36 4.33 -14.42
N ALA A 250 -3.36 3.63 -14.93
CA ALA A 250 -2.06 4.20 -15.21
C ALA A 250 -2.15 5.35 -16.21
N LYS A 251 -2.93 5.18 -17.29
CA LYS A 251 -3.18 6.21 -18.30
C LYS A 251 -3.87 7.43 -17.69
N PHE A 252 -4.93 7.24 -16.92
CA PHE A 252 -5.66 8.31 -16.24
C PHE A 252 -4.75 9.08 -15.27
N MET A 253 -4.03 8.37 -14.39
CA MET A 253 -3.15 8.99 -13.40
C MET A 253 -2.01 9.77 -14.03
N LYS A 254 -1.48 9.31 -15.17
CA LYS A 254 -0.49 10.05 -15.94
C LYS A 254 -1.09 11.32 -16.57
N GLN A 255 -2.21 11.20 -17.25
CA GLN A 255 -2.83 12.31 -17.99
C GLN A 255 -3.36 13.41 -17.06
N THR A 256 -3.94 13.02 -15.92
CA THR A 256 -4.58 13.97 -14.99
C THR A 256 -3.61 14.56 -13.96
N PHE A 257 -2.66 13.76 -13.49
CA PHE A 257 -1.79 14.13 -12.36
C PHE A 257 -0.29 14.11 -12.70
N GLY A 258 0.09 13.74 -13.91
CA GLY A 258 1.51 13.68 -14.32
C GLY A 258 2.29 12.54 -13.62
N CYS A 259 1.60 11.53 -13.11
CA CYS A 259 2.26 10.43 -12.40
C CYS A 259 3.17 9.62 -13.33
N LYS A 260 4.38 9.35 -12.85
CA LYS A 260 5.43 8.58 -13.55
C LYS A 260 5.57 7.16 -13.02
N TYR A 261 5.20 6.94 -11.77
CA TYR A 261 5.38 5.66 -11.07
C TYR A 261 4.10 5.21 -10.41
N MET A 262 3.81 3.92 -10.50
CA MET A 262 2.73 3.24 -9.79
C MET A 262 3.33 2.40 -8.66
N ASN A 263 2.88 2.63 -7.41
CA ASN A 263 3.13 1.72 -6.31
C ASN A 263 1.92 0.78 -6.17
N LEU A 264 2.13 -0.49 -6.51
CA LEU A 264 1.10 -1.52 -6.44
C LEU A 264 1.15 -2.32 -5.12
N GLN A 265 1.79 -1.80 -4.09
CA GLN A 265 1.89 -2.38 -2.75
C GLN A 265 2.63 -3.75 -2.70
N PRO A 266 2.78 -4.42 -1.54
CA PRO A 266 3.43 -5.73 -1.43
C PRO A 266 2.53 -6.87 -1.90
N ASP A 267 3.14 -8.04 -2.11
CA ASP A 267 2.42 -9.28 -2.36
C ASP A 267 1.99 -10.02 -1.07
N SER A 268 2.47 -9.58 0.09
CA SER A 268 2.16 -10.14 1.41
C SER A 268 2.39 -11.64 1.54
N GLY A 269 3.37 -12.18 0.79
CA GLY A 269 3.68 -13.61 0.76
C GLY A 269 2.70 -14.48 -0.04
N ILE A 270 1.70 -13.87 -0.70
CA ILE A 270 0.70 -14.60 -1.50
C ILE A 270 1.30 -14.94 -2.87
N SER A 271 1.57 -16.22 -3.12
CA SER A 271 2.27 -16.71 -4.32
C SER A 271 1.62 -16.26 -5.64
N GLY A 272 0.30 -16.37 -5.75
CA GLY A 272 -0.43 -15.93 -6.94
C GLY A 272 -0.34 -14.41 -7.18
N LEU A 273 -0.37 -13.60 -6.10
CA LEU A 273 -0.21 -12.16 -6.19
C LEU A 273 1.23 -11.78 -6.57
N ARG A 274 2.22 -12.47 -6.00
CA ARG A 274 3.63 -12.33 -6.37
C ARG A 274 3.87 -12.62 -7.85
N GLN A 275 3.32 -13.75 -8.34
CA GLN A 275 3.40 -14.12 -9.75
C GLN A 275 2.75 -13.07 -10.66
N TYR A 276 1.56 -12.59 -10.29
CA TYR A 276 0.87 -11.53 -11.02
C TYR A 276 1.72 -10.25 -11.10
N LYS A 277 2.19 -9.72 -9.97
CA LYS A 277 2.99 -8.49 -9.93
C LYS A 277 4.31 -8.63 -10.69
N ASN A 278 5.02 -9.74 -10.54
CA ASN A 278 6.23 -10.00 -11.32
C ASN A 278 5.93 -10.08 -12.83
N SER A 279 4.80 -10.67 -13.22
CA SER A 279 4.38 -10.72 -14.62
C SER A 279 4.09 -9.33 -15.21
N LEU A 280 3.78 -8.32 -14.39
CA LEU A 280 3.61 -6.93 -14.82
C LEU A 280 4.96 -6.25 -15.14
N GLY A 281 6.10 -6.80 -14.73
CA GLY A 281 7.42 -6.27 -15.00
C GLY A 281 7.72 -5.02 -14.17
N PRO A 282 7.87 -5.16 -12.84
CA PRO A 282 8.18 -4.01 -11.98
C PRO A 282 9.52 -3.39 -12.37
N SER A 283 9.61 -2.08 -12.31
CA SER A 283 10.83 -1.33 -12.62
C SER A 283 11.81 -1.33 -11.45
N LYS A 284 11.29 -1.30 -10.22
CA LYS A 284 12.04 -1.43 -8.96
C LYS A 284 11.13 -1.94 -7.85
N LYS A 285 11.73 -2.24 -6.69
CA LYS A 285 11.01 -2.46 -5.43
C LYS A 285 11.47 -1.45 -4.39
N LEU A 286 10.57 -1.00 -3.52
CA LEU A 286 10.93 -0.33 -2.29
C LEU A 286 11.20 -1.41 -1.25
N LEU A 287 12.48 -1.57 -0.91
CA LEU A 287 12.93 -2.64 -0.03
C LEU A 287 12.58 -2.35 1.42
N LYS A 288 12.16 -3.38 2.13
CA LYS A 288 11.84 -3.34 3.56
C LYS A 288 12.60 -4.41 4.31
N TYR A 289 12.89 -4.14 5.58
CA TYR A 289 13.73 -5.01 6.39
C TYR A 289 13.08 -5.32 7.73
N ILE A 290 13.44 -6.48 8.28
CA ILE A 290 13.21 -6.84 9.68
C ILE A 290 14.54 -6.61 10.39
N VAL A 291 14.53 -5.79 11.45
CA VAL A 291 15.71 -5.43 12.22
C VAL A 291 15.52 -5.85 13.67
N GLU A 292 16.41 -6.64 14.20
CA GLU A 292 16.50 -7.01 15.60
C GLU A 292 17.59 -6.20 16.30
N ILE A 293 17.24 -5.61 17.43
CA ILE A 293 18.09 -4.70 18.20
C ILE A 293 18.27 -5.25 19.60
N ASP A 294 19.52 -5.35 20.03
CA ASP A 294 19.90 -5.72 21.39
C ASP A 294 19.82 -4.50 22.30
N VAL A 295 18.86 -4.51 23.22
CA VAL A 295 18.60 -3.38 24.11
C VAL A 295 19.75 -3.14 25.09
N SER A 296 20.52 -4.17 25.45
CA SER A 296 21.67 -4.03 26.35
C SER A 296 22.83 -3.25 25.76
N LYS A 297 22.83 -3.05 24.43
CA LYS A 297 23.88 -2.33 23.68
C LYS A 297 23.46 -0.95 23.17
N LEU A 298 22.38 -0.40 23.73
CA LEU A 298 21.84 0.90 23.33
C LEU A 298 22.54 2.11 24.01
N SER A 299 23.49 1.84 24.86
CA SER A 299 24.31 2.87 25.53
C SER A 299 25.25 3.60 24.56
#